data_41988c834b6ff4ade0eae282bb7215ee
#
_entry.id   41988c834b6ff4ade0eae282bb7215ee
#
_cell.length_a   1.000
_cell.length_b   1.000
_cell.length_c   1.000
_cell.angle_alpha   90.00
_cell.angle_beta   90.00
_cell.angle_gamma   90.00
#
_symmetry.space_group_name_H-M   'P 1'
#
loop_
_entity.id
_entity.type
_entity.pdbx_description
1 polymer ?
#
loop_
_entity_poly.entity_id
_entity_poly.type
_entity_poly.pdbx_seq_one_letter_code
_entity_poly.pdbx_strand_id
1 'polypeptide(L)'
;MNYQETLAYLDSLGKFGIRLGMERIEGLLRELGNPERKIKTIHVTGTNGKGSVSSMIANILLAADLKTGKFTSPHLVKYNERLVINGQDIDDYSFAVLITIVKKAADSVVAKGICEQPTQFEVLTAAAFMYFALENVDYAVIEVGMGGLWDSTNVIIPVVSVITNVSLDHTDRCGATVERIAMQKAGIIKENVPVVTAADGEDALGPIKAVAMFKQSKLYIYGSAFWGTEVKSTMEGQTFTLHAGEYYSSDYNINLPGEHQIANTSLAVVAAKLVSKQDDRINELALHIGVANTIWPGRLERISQNPDVILDGAHNPAGADALRNALDKYYPQQKRTFVFGMMGDKDMKSVIGKLFRPMDTVYTVKADEGGRAASAEELASLIGN
;
A
#
# COMPACT_ATOMS: atom_id res chain seq x y z
N MET A 1 0.20 -4.62 28.82
CA MET A 1 -1.23 -4.62 28.41
C MET A 1 -1.58 -5.99 27.88
N ASN A 2 -2.82 -6.45 28.06
CA ASN A 2 -3.36 -7.55 27.29
C ASN A 2 -3.84 -7.03 25.90
N TYR A 3 -4.32 -7.93 25.03
CA TYR A 3 -4.71 -7.56 23.65
C TYR A 3 -5.85 -6.52 23.61
N GLN A 4 -6.89 -6.67 24.43
CA GLN A 4 -8.02 -5.74 24.48
C GLN A 4 -7.61 -4.36 25.00
N GLU A 5 -6.77 -4.31 26.04
CA GLU A 5 -6.19 -3.06 26.54
C GLU A 5 -5.32 -2.38 25.47
N THR A 6 -4.64 -3.18 24.64
CA THR A 6 -3.82 -2.69 23.53
C THR A 6 -4.67 -2.04 22.45
N LEU A 7 -5.78 -2.67 22.07
CA LEU A 7 -6.73 -2.09 21.11
C LEU A 7 -7.32 -0.78 21.67
N ALA A 8 -7.78 -0.77 22.92
CA ALA A 8 -8.30 0.44 23.56
C ALA A 8 -7.25 1.58 23.60
N TYR A 9 -5.97 1.25 23.85
CA TYR A 9 -4.90 2.24 23.81
C TYR A 9 -4.72 2.81 22.39
N LEU A 10 -4.64 1.96 21.36
CA LEU A 10 -4.49 2.40 19.97
C LEU A 10 -5.68 3.28 19.53
N ASP A 11 -6.90 2.88 19.88
CA ASP A 11 -8.11 3.64 19.58
C ASP A 11 -8.11 5.01 20.27
N SER A 12 -7.61 5.06 21.51
CA SER A 12 -7.48 6.33 22.24
C SER A 12 -6.55 7.34 21.57
N LEU A 13 -5.59 6.86 20.75
CA LEU A 13 -4.69 7.69 19.97
C LEU A 13 -5.34 8.25 18.70
N GLY A 14 -6.45 7.66 18.24
CA GLY A 14 -7.20 8.11 17.06
C GLY A 14 -7.66 9.57 17.14
N LYS A 15 -7.89 10.10 18.36
CA LYS A 15 -8.22 11.51 18.61
C LYS A 15 -7.15 12.49 18.13
N PHE A 16 -5.89 12.07 18.03
CA PHE A 16 -4.82 12.93 17.53
C PHE A 16 -4.80 13.06 16.01
N GLY A 17 -5.54 12.18 15.31
CA GLY A 17 -5.66 12.21 13.85
C GLY A 17 -4.31 12.08 13.13
N ILE A 18 -4.26 12.68 11.94
CA ILE A 18 -3.03 12.75 11.14
C ILE A 18 -2.32 14.07 11.47
N ARG A 19 -1.08 13.96 11.92
CA ARG A 19 -0.20 15.11 12.21
C ARG A 19 1.08 14.99 11.40
N LEU A 20 1.35 15.97 10.55
CA LEU A 20 2.60 16.04 9.79
C LEU A 20 3.77 16.38 10.70
N GLY A 21 4.96 15.89 10.35
CA GLY A 21 6.22 16.12 11.07
C GLY A 21 6.88 14.81 11.45
N MET A 22 8.22 14.83 11.48
CA MET A 22 9.04 13.64 11.72
C MET A 22 9.52 13.54 13.17
N GLU A 23 9.43 14.62 13.94
CA GLU A 23 10.06 14.76 15.29
C GLU A 23 9.54 13.71 16.27
N ARG A 24 8.24 13.37 16.21
CA ARG A 24 7.61 12.40 17.10
C ARG A 24 8.09 10.98 16.82
N ILE A 25 8.05 10.57 15.55
CA ILE A 25 8.53 9.24 15.16
C ILE A 25 10.05 9.10 15.38
N GLU A 26 10.85 10.11 15.05
CA GLU A 26 12.29 10.10 15.28
C GLU A 26 12.63 10.05 16.77
N GLY A 27 11.93 10.82 17.60
CA GLY A 27 12.08 10.78 19.06
C GLY A 27 11.74 9.40 19.63
N LEU A 28 10.61 8.82 19.19
CA LEU A 28 10.17 7.49 19.60
C LEU A 28 11.14 6.39 19.19
N LEU A 29 11.61 6.41 17.95
CA LEU A 29 12.57 5.42 17.45
C LEU A 29 13.93 5.53 18.16
N ARG A 30 14.40 6.73 18.47
CA ARG A 30 15.62 6.95 19.26
C ARG A 30 15.50 6.34 20.65
N GLU A 31 14.37 6.50 21.32
CA GLU A 31 14.09 5.90 22.63
C GLU A 31 14.05 4.36 22.56
N LEU A 32 13.64 3.79 21.42
CA LEU A 32 13.62 2.35 21.14
C LEU A 32 14.98 1.81 20.63
N GLY A 33 16.02 2.64 20.50
CA GLY A 33 17.35 2.23 20.03
C GLY A 33 17.49 2.14 18.52
N ASN A 34 16.71 2.93 17.77
CA ASN A 34 16.71 3.06 16.30
C ASN A 34 16.56 1.69 15.58
N PRO A 35 15.51 0.92 15.84
CA PRO A 35 15.34 -0.42 15.25
C PRO A 35 15.24 -0.37 13.71
N GLU A 36 14.77 0.73 13.13
CA GLU A 36 14.66 0.97 11.69
C GLU A 36 15.98 0.89 10.94
N ARG A 37 17.09 1.16 11.63
CA ARG A 37 18.46 1.14 11.06
C ARG A 37 19.08 -0.26 10.98
N LYS A 38 18.45 -1.23 11.62
CA LYS A 38 18.90 -2.62 11.67
C LYS A 38 18.33 -3.51 10.59
N ILE A 39 17.48 -2.96 9.73
CA ILE A 39 16.67 -3.70 8.76
C ILE A 39 16.96 -3.19 7.35
N LYS A 40 17.17 -4.10 6.39
CA LYS A 40 17.12 -3.75 4.97
C LYS A 40 15.65 -3.59 4.55
N THR A 41 15.31 -2.46 3.94
CA THR A 41 13.91 -2.14 3.65
C THR A 41 13.68 -1.87 2.16
N ILE A 42 12.47 -2.19 1.69
CA ILE A 42 11.91 -1.74 0.42
C ILE A 42 10.76 -0.79 0.76
N HIS A 43 10.76 0.43 0.23
CA HIS A 43 9.79 1.46 0.59
C HIS A 43 8.80 1.68 -0.55
N VAL A 44 7.50 1.52 -0.29
CA VAL A 44 6.45 1.54 -1.31
C VAL A 44 5.45 2.65 -1.01
N THR A 45 5.33 3.62 -1.94
CA THR A 45 4.26 4.64 -1.93
C THR A 45 3.47 4.62 -3.23
N GLY A 46 2.41 5.40 -3.29
CA GLY A 46 1.54 5.61 -4.44
C GLY A 46 0.15 6.03 -4.03
N THR A 47 -0.71 6.32 -4.98
CA THR A 47 -2.13 6.55 -4.70
C THR A 47 -2.84 5.21 -4.54
N ASN A 48 -2.83 4.38 -5.56
CA ASN A 48 -3.41 3.04 -5.57
C ASN A 48 -2.31 1.97 -5.77
N GLY A 49 -2.60 0.71 -5.44
CA GLY A 49 -1.70 -0.41 -5.69
C GLY A 49 -0.58 -0.64 -4.66
N LYS A 50 -0.38 0.25 -3.68
CA LYS A 50 0.67 0.12 -2.65
C LYS A 50 0.69 -1.27 -1.99
N GLY A 51 -0.44 -1.68 -1.41
CA GLY A 51 -0.56 -2.97 -0.72
C GLY A 51 -0.35 -4.17 -1.65
N SER A 52 -0.89 -4.12 -2.89
CA SER A 52 -0.66 -5.18 -3.89
C SER A 52 0.82 -5.33 -4.22
N VAL A 53 1.51 -4.21 -4.53
CA VAL A 53 2.95 -4.20 -4.83
C VAL A 53 3.77 -4.67 -3.61
N SER A 54 3.44 -4.17 -2.42
CA SER A 54 4.12 -4.59 -1.17
C SER A 54 3.98 -6.08 -0.92
N SER A 55 2.78 -6.65 -1.14
CA SER A 55 2.54 -8.08 -0.98
C SER A 55 3.27 -8.93 -2.04
N MET A 56 3.28 -8.49 -3.30
CA MET A 56 4.03 -9.17 -4.36
C MET A 56 5.53 -9.19 -4.07
N ILE A 57 6.11 -8.05 -3.67
CA ILE A 57 7.53 -7.99 -3.30
C ILE A 57 7.81 -8.91 -2.10
N ALA A 58 6.99 -8.84 -1.05
CA ALA A 58 7.16 -9.69 0.13
C ALA A 58 7.09 -11.18 -0.21
N ASN A 59 6.16 -11.59 -1.08
CA ASN A 59 6.05 -12.99 -1.52
C ASN A 59 7.23 -13.44 -2.42
N ILE A 60 7.78 -12.54 -3.24
CA ILE A 60 9.01 -12.83 -4.00
C ILE A 60 10.17 -13.09 -3.04
N LEU A 61 10.35 -12.24 -2.03
CA LEU A 61 11.40 -12.41 -1.03
C LEU A 61 11.21 -13.70 -0.22
N LEU A 62 9.97 -14.01 0.16
CA LEU A 62 9.63 -15.26 0.84
C LEU A 62 9.92 -16.49 -0.04
N ALA A 63 9.60 -16.43 -1.35
CA ALA A 63 9.91 -17.51 -2.30
C ALA A 63 11.42 -17.68 -2.54
N ALA A 64 12.22 -16.70 -2.18
CA ALA A 64 13.67 -16.75 -2.17
C ALA A 64 14.26 -17.24 -0.83
N ASP A 65 13.45 -17.86 0.05
CA ASP A 65 13.81 -18.30 1.40
C ASP A 65 14.38 -17.18 2.31
N LEU A 66 13.93 -15.93 2.07
CA LEU A 66 14.30 -14.78 2.88
C LEU A 66 13.28 -14.58 4.00
N LYS A 67 13.75 -14.40 5.25
CA LYS A 67 12.86 -14.00 6.35
C LYS A 67 12.37 -12.58 6.10
N THR A 68 11.09 -12.45 5.75
CA THR A 68 10.54 -11.22 5.19
C THR A 68 9.50 -10.60 6.09
N GLY A 69 9.73 -9.36 6.50
CA GLY A 69 8.75 -8.50 7.15
C GLY A 69 7.88 -7.76 6.11
N LYS A 70 6.62 -7.50 6.43
CA LYS A 70 5.72 -6.64 5.66
C LYS A 70 4.92 -5.76 6.60
N PHE A 71 4.95 -4.44 6.35
CA PHE A 71 4.11 -3.45 7.03
C PHE A 71 3.19 -2.80 6.01
N THR A 72 1.87 -2.93 6.21
CA THR A 72 0.83 -2.42 5.32
C THR A 72 -0.28 -1.72 6.09
N SER A 73 -1.03 -0.82 5.43
CA SER A 73 -2.16 -0.12 6.02
C SER A 73 -3.19 0.35 4.98
N PRO A 74 -4.49 0.46 5.37
CA PRO A 74 -5.07 -0.02 6.62
C PRO A 74 -5.22 -1.55 6.66
N HIS A 75 -5.68 -2.11 7.78
CA HIS A 75 -6.14 -3.49 7.88
C HIS A 75 -7.59 -3.63 7.41
N LEU A 76 -8.02 -4.86 7.13
CA LEU A 76 -9.41 -5.18 6.80
C LEU A 76 -10.22 -5.56 8.04
N VAL A 77 -9.67 -6.38 8.93
CA VAL A 77 -10.38 -6.92 10.11
C VAL A 77 -9.68 -6.54 11.41
N LYS A 78 -8.36 -6.75 11.52
CA LYS A 78 -7.63 -6.52 12.77
C LYS A 78 -6.24 -5.89 12.58
N TYR A 79 -5.77 -5.18 13.60
CA TYR A 79 -4.47 -4.49 13.58
C TYR A 79 -3.29 -5.41 13.27
N ASN A 80 -3.38 -6.70 13.63
CA ASN A 80 -2.33 -7.69 13.41
C ASN A 80 -1.92 -7.83 11.93
N GLU A 81 -2.88 -7.69 11.00
CA GLU A 81 -2.66 -7.73 9.55
C GLU A 81 -1.62 -6.73 9.06
N ARG A 82 -1.35 -5.68 9.86
CA ARG A 82 -0.38 -4.65 9.50
C ARG A 82 1.07 -5.08 9.72
N LEU A 83 1.31 -6.06 10.58
CA LEU A 83 2.64 -6.55 10.97
C LEU A 83 2.77 -8.04 10.65
N VAL A 84 3.35 -8.33 9.51
CA VAL A 84 3.43 -9.69 8.96
C VAL A 84 4.89 -10.12 8.86
N ILE A 85 5.21 -11.35 9.24
CA ILE A 85 6.51 -11.97 8.95
C ILE A 85 6.24 -13.32 8.25
N ASN A 86 6.89 -13.55 7.12
CA ASN A 86 6.77 -14.75 6.31
C ASN A 86 5.32 -15.14 5.99
N GLY A 87 4.47 -14.13 5.68
CA GLY A 87 3.07 -14.32 5.35
C GLY A 87 2.16 -14.59 6.55
N GLN A 88 2.67 -14.57 7.78
CA GLN A 88 1.90 -14.76 9.00
C GLN A 88 1.75 -13.44 9.76
N ASP A 89 0.50 -13.10 10.11
CA ASP A 89 0.23 -11.96 10.97
C ASP A 89 0.85 -12.18 12.36
N ILE A 90 1.29 -11.11 13.00
CA ILE A 90 1.72 -11.16 14.39
C ILE A 90 0.56 -11.69 15.27
N ASP A 91 0.83 -12.60 16.19
CA ASP A 91 -0.19 -13.09 17.13
C ASP A 91 -0.60 -12.04 18.17
N ASP A 92 -1.77 -12.22 18.80
CA ASP A 92 -2.36 -11.25 19.71
C ASP A 92 -1.49 -10.98 20.94
N TYR A 93 -0.81 -12.01 21.45
CA TYR A 93 0.07 -11.87 22.61
C TYR A 93 1.33 -11.06 22.25
N SER A 94 2.01 -11.43 21.19
CA SER A 94 3.21 -10.74 20.71
C SER A 94 2.90 -9.29 20.32
N PHE A 95 1.75 -9.04 19.70
CA PHE A 95 1.28 -7.69 19.38
C PHE A 95 1.07 -6.86 20.66
N ALA A 96 0.41 -7.42 21.68
CA ALA A 96 0.17 -6.72 22.94
C ALA A 96 1.48 -6.40 23.69
N VAL A 97 2.43 -7.35 23.73
CA VAL A 97 3.76 -7.13 24.31
C VAL A 97 4.50 -6.01 23.57
N LEU A 98 4.54 -6.09 22.25
CA LEU A 98 5.22 -5.12 21.40
C LEU A 98 4.67 -3.69 21.59
N ILE A 99 3.37 -3.53 21.48
CA ILE A 99 2.70 -2.21 21.68
C ILE A 99 2.89 -1.72 23.13
N THR A 100 2.93 -2.61 24.12
CA THR A 100 3.23 -2.21 25.51
C THR A 100 4.64 -1.60 25.65
N ILE A 101 5.64 -2.16 24.95
CA ILE A 101 7.01 -1.64 24.96
C ILE A 101 7.03 -0.27 24.26
N VAL A 102 6.42 -0.16 23.08
CA VAL A 102 6.37 1.09 22.30
C VAL A 102 5.60 2.18 23.08
N LYS A 103 4.50 1.82 23.77
CA LYS A 103 3.78 2.75 24.64
C LYS A 103 4.68 3.32 25.75
N LYS A 104 5.47 2.46 26.43
CA LYS A 104 6.39 2.94 27.48
C LYS A 104 7.42 3.92 26.92
N ALA A 105 7.93 3.66 25.70
CA ALA A 105 8.85 4.59 25.03
C ALA A 105 8.13 5.90 24.66
N ALA A 106 6.89 5.84 24.16
CA ALA A 106 6.08 7.01 23.86
C ALA A 106 5.81 7.85 25.13
N ASP A 107 5.43 7.22 26.22
CA ASP A 107 5.22 7.91 27.52
C ASP A 107 6.54 8.57 28.00
N SER A 108 7.69 7.90 27.80
CA SER A 108 9.01 8.41 28.19
C SER A 108 9.39 9.65 27.38
N VAL A 109 9.24 9.65 26.05
CA VAL A 109 9.62 10.82 25.22
C VAL A 109 8.74 12.03 25.52
N VAL A 110 7.46 11.82 25.83
CA VAL A 110 6.54 12.88 26.27
C VAL A 110 6.96 13.43 27.64
N ALA A 111 7.21 12.56 28.62
CA ALA A 111 7.63 12.97 29.97
C ALA A 111 8.98 13.72 29.97
N LYS A 112 9.90 13.38 29.08
CA LYS A 112 11.17 14.07 28.86
C LYS A 112 11.03 15.38 28.09
N GLY A 113 9.85 15.71 27.56
CA GLY A 113 9.62 16.89 26.72
C GLY A 113 10.34 16.83 25.36
N ILE A 114 10.66 15.62 24.86
CA ILE A 114 11.34 15.42 23.57
C ILE A 114 10.40 15.71 22.41
N CYS A 115 9.14 15.22 22.51
CA CYS A 115 8.09 15.49 21.53
C CYS A 115 6.70 15.39 22.18
N GLU A 116 5.68 15.81 21.44
CA GLU A 116 4.28 15.57 21.80
C GLU A 116 3.92 14.08 21.72
N GLN A 117 2.71 13.74 22.19
CA GLN A 117 2.19 12.37 22.10
C GLN A 117 2.22 11.84 20.67
N PRO A 118 2.92 10.73 20.40
CA PRO A 118 2.89 10.08 19.09
C PRO A 118 1.47 9.65 18.70
N THR A 119 1.17 9.76 17.41
CA THR A 119 -0.10 9.32 16.83
C THR A 119 -0.19 7.80 16.77
N GLN A 120 -1.40 7.28 16.55
CA GLN A 120 -1.63 5.84 16.37
C GLN A 120 -0.73 5.24 15.27
N PHE A 121 -0.60 5.93 14.12
CA PHE A 121 0.21 5.44 13.02
C PHE A 121 1.72 5.47 13.33
N GLU A 122 2.20 6.48 14.04
CA GLU A 122 3.60 6.54 14.50
C GLU A 122 3.93 5.42 15.50
N VAL A 123 3.01 5.10 16.41
CA VAL A 123 3.15 3.96 17.34
C VAL A 123 3.21 2.63 16.59
N LEU A 124 2.30 2.42 15.61
CA LEU A 124 2.27 1.20 14.80
C LEU A 124 3.52 1.09 13.89
N THR A 125 4.00 2.20 13.33
CA THR A 125 5.23 2.23 12.52
C THR A 125 6.45 1.87 13.37
N ALA A 126 6.59 2.46 14.56
CA ALA A 126 7.68 2.13 15.47
C ALA A 126 7.62 0.66 15.94
N ALA A 127 6.41 0.15 16.19
CA ALA A 127 6.19 -1.24 16.53
C ALA A 127 6.63 -2.18 15.38
N ALA A 128 6.27 -1.85 14.13
CA ALA A 128 6.69 -2.65 12.98
C ALA A 128 8.22 -2.73 12.85
N PHE A 129 8.93 -1.60 12.95
CA PHE A 129 10.39 -1.59 12.90
C PHE A 129 11.01 -2.37 14.06
N MET A 130 10.46 -2.22 15.27
CA MET A 130 10.93 -2.98 16.43
C MET A 130 10.70 -4.48 16.26
N TYR A 131 9.54 -4.90 15.79
CA TYR A 131 9.20 -6.30 15.54
C TYR A 131 10.15 -6.92 14.53
N PHE A 132 10.33 -6.29 13.38
CA PHE A 132 11.21 -6.79 12.33
C PHE A 132 12.68 -6.84 12.77
N ALA A 133 13.14 -5.87 13.56
CA ALA A 133 14.50 -5.88 14.11
C ALA A 133 14.71 -6.99 15.15
N LEU A 134 13.73 -7.22 16.06
CA LEU A 134 13.79 -8.30 17.06
C LEU A 134 13.79 -9.69 16.40
N GLU A 135 13.00 -9.84 15.34
CA GLU A 135 12.88 -11.07 14.60
C GLU A 135 14.02 -11.31 13.58
N ASN A 136 14.94 -10.35 13.46
CA ASN A 136 16.08 -10.39 12.53
C ASN A 136 15.65 -10.76 11.10
N VAL A 137 14.67 -10.03 10.55
CA VAL A 137 14.24 -10.23 9.16
C VAL A 137 15.38 -9.86 8.19
N ASP A 138 15.53 -10.62 7.09
CA ASP A 138 16.49 -10.30 6.03
C ASP A 138 16.11 -8.99 5.33
N TYR A 139 14.81 -8.83 5.04
CA TYR A 139 14.22 -7.64 4.42
C TYR A 139 12.84 -7.33 5.02
N ALA A 140 12.47 -6.05 5.00
CA ALA A 140 11.11 -5.62 5.29
C ALA A 140 10.55 -4.74 4.15
N VAL A 141 9.34 -5.06 3.68
CA VAL A 141 8.60 -4.25 2.74
C VAL A 141 7.70 -3.31 3.52
N ILE A 142 7.93 -2.02 3.38
CA ILE A 142 7.29 -0.96 4.16
C ILE A 142 6.37 -0.15 3.25
N GLU A 143 5.07 -0.26 3.46
CA GLU A 143 4.07 0.57 2.80
C GLU A 143 3.94 1.92 3.51
N VAL A 144 3.99 3.01 2.75
CA VAL A 144 3.68 4.37 3.20
C VAL A 144 2.20 4.49 3.55
N GLY A 145 1.88 5.04 4.70
CA GLY A 145 0.50 5.29 5.08
C GLY A 145 -0.16 6.34 4.19
N MET A 146 0.47 7.50 4.02
CA MET A 146 -0.04 8.58 3.19
C MET A 146 1.07 9.50 2.67
N GLY A 147 0.97 9.90 1.38
CA GLY A 147 1.96 10.81 0.78
C GLY A 147 3.33 10.16 0.63
N GLY A 148 4.27 10.52 1.46
CA GLY A 148 5.63 9.99 1.48
C GLY A 148 6.60 10.87 2.28
N LEU A 149 6.78 12.13 1.89
CA LEU A 149 7.77 13.05 2.48
C LEU A 149 7.67 13.15 4.00
N TRP A 150 6.45 13.30 4.53
CA TRP A 150 6.16 13.48 5.95
C TRP A 150 5.51 12.25 6.60
N ASP A 151 5.55 11.11 5.90
CA ASP A 151 5.05 9.86 6.46
C ASP A 151 6.02 9.30 7.49
N SER A 152 5.49 8.77 8.59
CA SER A 152 6.31 8.23 9.67
C SER A 152 7.21 7.05 9.25
N THR A 153 6.91 6.40 8.12
CA THR A 153 7.76 5.36 7.53
C THR A 153 9.00 5.93 6.85
N ASN A 154 9.04 7.25 6.54
CA ASN A 154 10.12 7.87 5.76
C ASN A 154 11.42 8.10 6.53
N VAL A 155 11.56 7.55 7.70
CA VAL A 155 12.79 7.51 8.53
C VAL A 155 13.84 6.53 8.02
N ILE A 156 13.48 5.65 7.07
CA ILE A 156 14.33 4.59 6.54
C ILE A 156 15.16 5.05 5.33
N ILE A 157 16.27 4.33 5.08
CA ILE A 157 17.02 4.38 3.82
C ILE A 157 16.83 3.00 3.15
N PRO A 158 15.91 2.88 2.18
CA PRO A 158 15.59 1.59 1.58
C PRO A 158 16.65 1.18 0.55
N VAL A 159 16.68 -0.11 0.20
CA VAL A 159 17.51 -0.63 -0.91
C VAL A 159 16.87 -0.32 -2.27
N VAL A 160 15.56 -0.12 -2.32
CA VAL A 160 14.81 0.37 -3.48
C VAL A 160 13.56 1.12 -3.03
N SER A 161 13.23 2.22 -3.72
CA SER A 161 11.98 2.96 -3.54
C SER A 161 11.01 2.66 -4.68
N VAL A 162 9.73 2.46 -4.38
CA VAL A 162 8.69 2.18 -5.37
C VAL A 162 7.57 3.21 -5.25
N ILE A 163 7.24 3.87 -6.36
CA ILE A 163 6.09 4.78 -6.48
C ILE A 163 5.10 4.16 -7.45
N THR A 164 4.00 3.58 -6.96
CA THR A 164 3.09 2.78 -7.80
C THR A 164 2.43 3.62 -8.89
N ASN A 165 1.70 4.64 -8.49
CA ASN A 165 1.07 5.62 -9.37
C ASN A 165 0.77 6.91 -8.60
N VAL A 166 0.38 7.95 -9.34
CA VAL A 166 -0.03 9.22 -8.76
C VAL A 166 -1.35 9.66 -9.38
N SER A 167 -2.35 9.88 -8.54
CA SER A 167 -3.63 10.47 -8.91
C SER A 167 -4.19 11.28 -7.76
N LEU A 168 -5.27 12.03 -7.99
CA LEU A 168 -5.92 12.83 -6.95
C LEU A 168 -6.48 11.91 -5.85
N ASP A 169 -5.96 12.04 -4.66
CA ASP A 169 -6.46 11.46 -3.42
C ASP A 169 -5.83 12.22 -2.25
N HIS A 170 -6.50 12.24 -1.09
CA HIS A 170 -6.04 12.97 0.10
C HIS A 170 -5.63 14.42 -0.21
N THR A 171 -6.43 15.11 -1.04
CA THR A 171 -6.10 16.46 -1.54
C THR A 171 -6.01 17.52 -0.45
N ASP A 172 -6.65 17.29 0.69
CA ASP A 172 -6.58 18.10 1.90
C ASP A 172 -5.22 18.01 2.61
N ARG A 173 -4.46 16.92 2.38
CA ARG A 173 -3.19 16.61 3.07
C ARG A 173 -1.98 16.59 2.14
N CYS A 174 -2.12 15.96 0.99
CA CYS A 174 -1.02 15.78 0.04
C CYS A 174 -0.92 16.90 -1.00
N GLY A 175 -1.95 17.76 -1.09
CA GLY A 175 -2.03 18.87 -2.04
C GLY A 175 -3.12 18.69 -3.09
N ALA A 176 -3.61 19.83 -3.61
CA ALA A 176 -4.78 19.88 -4.48
C ALA A 176 -4.52 19.53 -5.95
N THR A 177 -3.27 19.23 -6.32
CA THR A 177 -2.88 18.89 -7.71
C THR A 177 -2.07 17.62 -7.77
N VAL A 178 -2.08 16.93 -8.92
CA VAL A 178 -1.29 15.72 -9.18
C VAL A 178 0.20 16.00 -8.93
N GLU A 179 0.70 17.15 -9.37
CA GLU A 179 2.08 17.57 -9.18
C GLU A 179 2.48 17.67 -7.70
N ARG A 180 1.63 18.28 -6.86
CA ARG A 180 1.89 18.36 -5.40
C ARG A 180 1.87 17.00 -4.73
N ILE A 181 0.93 16.15 -5.12
CA ILE A 181 0.86 14.76 -4.62
C ILE A 181 2.10 13.98 -5.06
N ALA A 182 2.55 14.15 -6.31
CA ALA A 182 3.78 13.54 -6.82
C ALA A 182 5.02 13.99 -6.03
N MET A 183 5.12 15.28 -5.70
CA MET A 183 6.22 15.82 -4.88
C MET A 183 6.24 15.19 -3.48
N GLN A 184 5.06 15.02 -2.85
CA GLN A 184 4.96 14.34 -1.55
C GLN A 184 5.43 12.87 -1.64
N LYS A 185 5.03 12.15 -2.70
CA LYS A 185 5.43 10.76 -2.91
C LYS A 185 6.93 10.64 -3.25
N ALA A 186 7.46 11.55 -4.06
CA ALA A 186 8.88 11.61 -4.38
C ALA A 186 9.76 11.81 -3.13
N GLY A 187 9.21 12.27 -2.01
CA GLY A 187 9.91 12.40 -0.74
C GLY A 187 10.49 11.09 -0.16
N ILE A 188 10.06 9.92 -0.65
CA ILE A 188 10.67 8.64 -0.27
C ILE A 188 11.96 8.31 -1.05
N ILE A 189 12.29 9.09 -2.08
CA ILE A 189 13.51 8.89 -2.86
C ILE A 189 14.72 9.31 -2.02
N LYS A 190 15.66 8.40 -1.83
CA LYS A 190 16.87 8.62 -1.04
C LYS A 190 18.09 8.66 -1.95
N GLU A 191 19.14 9.31 -1.50
CA GLU A 191 20.37 9.50 -2.27
C GLU A 191 20.97 8.16 -2.74
N ASN A 192 21.25 8.05 -4.04
CA ASN A 192 21.80 6.86 -4.70
C ASN A 192 20.92 5.58 -4.61
N VAL A 193 19.68 5.68 -4.15
CA VAL A 193 18.75 4.54 -4.08
C VAL A 193 17.93 4.45 -5.35
N PRO A 194 17.88 3.29 -6.06
CA PRO A 194 17.09 3.16 -7.27
C PRO A 194 15.59 3.32 -7.01
N VAL A 195 14.89 3.90 -7.98
CA VAL A 195 13.46 4.19 -7.93
C VAL A 195 12.74 3.49 -9.08
N VAL A 196 11.64 2.82 -8.78
CA VAL A 196 10.76 2.19 -9.77
C VAL A 196 9.38 2.85 -9.71
N THR A 197 8.81 3.24 -10.85
CA THR A 197 7.51 3.91 -10.86
C THR A 197 6.64 3.53 -12.06
N ALA A 198 5.32 3.49 -11.85
CA ALA A 198 4.30 3.49 -12.90
C ALA A 198 3.44 4.77 -12.85
N ALA A 199 3.96 5.85 -12.28
CA ALA A 199 3.38 7.17 -12.48
C ALA A 199 3.45 7.54 -13.96
N ASP A 200 2.42 8.18 -14.48
CA ASP A 200 2.29 8.61 -15.86
C ASP A 200 1.86 10.08 -15.94
N GLY A 201 2.00 10.65 -17.13
CA GLY A 201 1.75 12.07 -17.35
C GLY A 201 2.84 12.98 -16.77
N GLU A 202 3.04 14.15 -17.38
CA GLU A 202 4.13 15.06 -17.00
C GLU A 202 3.93 15.65 -15.59
N ASP A 203 2.68 15.90 -15.18
CA ASP A 203 2.36 16.43 -13.84
C ASP A 203 2.78 15.47 -12.72
N ALA A 204 2.74 14.17 -12.97
CA ALA A 204 3.18 13.17 -12.01
C ALA A 204 4.68 12.85 -12.16
N LEU A 205 5.17 12.67 -13.38
CA LEU A 205 6.55 12.27 -13.64
C LEU A 205 7.55 13.42 -13.47
N GLY A 206 7.18 14.67 -13.77
CA GLY A 206 8.07 15.82 -13.64
C GLY A 206 8.69 15.95 -12.24
N PRO A 207 7.90 16.02 -11.17
CA PRO A 207 8.40 16.04 -9.80
C PRO A 207 9.26 14.82 -9.43
N ILE A 208 8.84 13.61 -9.85
CA ILE A 208 9.57 12.37 -9.55
C ILE A 208 10.94 12.38 -10.24
N LYS A 209 11.00 12.76 -11.52
CA LYS A 209 12.26 12.90 -12.28
C LYS A 209 13.18 13.93 -11.64
N ALA A 210 12.65 15.10 -11.27
CA ALA A 210 13.42 16.16 -10.65
C ALA A 210 14.06 15.73 -9.33
N VAL A 211 13.28 15.08 -8.44
CA VAL A 211 13.79 14.58 -7.16
C VAL A 211 14.78 13.43 -7.37
N ALA A 212 14.49 12.49 -8.29
CA ALA A 212 15.41 11.39 -8.60
C ALA A 212 16.76 11.90 -9.11
N MET A 213 16.74 12.90 -10.01
CA MET A 213 17.95 13.55 -10.51
C MET A 213 18.71 14.26 -9.37
N PHE A 214 18.04 15.03 -8.53
CA PHE A 214 18.64 15.71 -7.38
C PHE A 214 19.28 14.73 -6.39
N LYS A 215 18.64 13.55 -6.18
CA LYS A 215 19.13 12.49 -5.31
C LYS A 215 20.12 11.53 -5.98
N GLN A 216 20.51 11.79 -7.25
CA GLN A 216 21.38 10.91 -8.03
C GLN A 216 20.88 9.46 -8.11
N SER A 217 19.56 9.30 -8.09
CA SER A 217 18.87 8.01 -8.04
C SER A 217 18.48 7.57 -9.44
N LYS A 218 18.83 6.34 -9.80
CA LYS A 218 18.43 5.77 -11.09
C LYS A 218 16.93 5.50 -11.10
N LEU A 219 16.23 6.09 -12.05
CA LEU A 219 14.77 6.00 -12.20
C LEU A 219 14.39 5.02 -13.30
N TYR A 220 13.52 4.05 -12.97
CA TYR A 220 12.96 3.06 -13.88
C TYR A 220 11.45 3.33 -14.01
N ILE A 221 11.00 3.69 -15.22
CA ILE A 221 9.62 4.12 -15.49
C ILE A 221 8.91 3.03 -16.29
N TYR A 222 7.73 2.60 -15.80
CA TYR A 222 6.83 1.73 -16.55
C TYR A 222 6.37 2.41 -17.84
N GLY A 223 6.25 1.62 -18.92
CA GLY A 223 5.96 2.14 -20.26
C GLY A 223 7.20 2.67 -21.02
N SER A 224 8.38 2.76 -20.36
CA SER A 224 9.63 3.20 -20.98
C SER A 224 10.77 2.21 -20.69
N ALA A 225 11.18 2.05 -19.43
CA ALA A 225 12.25 1.13 -19.05
C ALA A 225 11.78 -0.33 -18.97
N PHE A 226 10.52 -0.54 -18.72
CA PHE A 226 9.86 -1.85 -18.66
C PHE A 226 8.34 -1.69 -18.88
N TRP A 227 7.68 -2.77 -19.36
CA TRP A 227 6.22 -2.79 -19.56
C TRP A 227 5.69 -4.21 -19.56
N GLY A 228 4.40 -4.38 -19.28
CA GLY A 228 3.69 -5.65 -19.36
C GLY A 228 2.76 -5.70 -20.56
N THR A 229 2.72 -6.84 -21.25
CA THR A 229 1.77 -7.11 -22.34
C THR A 229 0.86 -8.24 -21.93
N GLU A 230 -0.46 -7.99 -21.83
CA GLU A 230 -1.44 -9.02 -21.47
C GLU A 230 -1.46 -10.14 -22.51
N VAL A 231 -1.39 -11.40 -22.03
CA VAL A 231 -1.55 -12.61 -22.85
C VAL A 231 -2.94 -13.21 -22.61
N LYS A 232 -3.36 -13.32 -21.35
CA LYS A 232 -4.68 -13.85 -20.95
C LYS A 232 -5.12 -13.19 -19.66
N SER A 233 -6.42 -12.94 -19.54
CA SER A 233 -6.99 -12.34 -18.33
C SER A 233 -8.38 -12.90 -18.05
N THR A 234 -8.59 -13.40 -16.84
CA THR A 234 -9.87 -13.93 -16.32
C THR A 234 -10.05 -13.50 -14.86
N MET A 235 -11.20 -13.79 -14.26
CA MET A 235 -11.43 -13.55 -12.83
C MET A 235 -10.59 -14.45 -11.92
N GLU A 236 -10.08 -15.56 -12.43
CA GLU A 236 -9.20 -16.48 -11.70
C GLU A 236 -7.74 -16.03 -11.71
N GLY A 237 -7.38 -15.08 -12.59
CA GLY A 237 -6.02 -14.57 -12.71
C GLY A 237 -5.65 -14.17 -14.13
N GLN A 238 -4.41 -13.79 -14.30
CA GLN A 238 -3.87 -13.24 -15.55
C GLN A 238 -2.51 -13.83 -15.88
N THR A 239 -2.23 -13.93 -17.18
CA THR A 239 -0.88 -14.17 -17.72
C THR A 239 -0.48 -12.96 -18.53
N PHE A 240 0.72 -12.45 -18.34
CA PHE A 240 1.28 -11.35 -19.11
C PHE A 240 2.78 -11.55 -19.33
N THR A 241 3.29 -10.98 -20.41
CA THR A 241 4.74 -10.94 -20.70
C THR A 241 5.30 -9.62 -20.15
N LEU A 242 6.25 -9.69 -19.23
CA LEU A 242 7.04 -8.54 -18.78
C LEU A 242 8.25 -8.35 -19.68
N HIS A 243 8.41 -7.17 -20.22
CA HIS A 243 9.58 -6.71 -20.94
C HIS A 243 10.36 -5.71 -20.11
N ALA A 244 11.69 -5.85 -20.01
CA ALA A 244 12.54 -4.89 -19.30
C ALA A 244 13.90 -4.73 -19.98
N GLY A 245 14.23 -3.49 -20.37
CA GLY A 245 15.39 -3.22 -21.20
C GLY A 245 15.26 -3.89 -22.57
N GLU A 246 16.41 -4.15 -23.20
CA GLU A 246 16.46 -4.64 -24.60
C GLU A 246 16.31 -6.17 -24.71
N TYR A 247 16.68 -6.91 -23.68
CA TYR A 247 16.83 -8.38 -23.78
C TYR A 247 16.03 -9.18 -22.74
N TYR A 248 15.37 -8.54 -21.78
CA TYR A 248 14.58 -9.28 -20.79
C TYR A 248 13.11 -9.36 -21.23
N SER A 249 12.62 -10.58 -21.37
CA SER A 249 11.22 -10.88 -21.61
C SER A 249 10.87 -12.19 -20.91
N SER A 250 9.81 -12.18 -20.08
CA SER A 250 9.36 -13.38 -19.34
C SER A 250 7.87 -13.32 -19.06
N ASP A 251 7.21 -14.48 -19.13
CA ASP A 251 5.79 -14.61 -18.88
C ASP A 251 5.52 -14.83 -17.38
N TYR A 252 4.63 -14.04 -16.81
CA TYR A 252 4.21 -14.11 -15.43
C TYR A 252 2.74 -14.48 -15.30
N ASN A 253 2.45 -15.39 -14.36
CA ASN A 253 1.09 -15.71 -13.94
C ASN A 253 0.81 -15.04 -12.58
N ILE A 254 -0.35 -14.41 -12.46
CA ILE A 254 -0.79 -13.75 -11.22
C ILE A 254 -2.25 -14.09 -10.92
N ASN A 255 -2.56 -14.24 -9.64
CA ASN A 255 -3.92 -14.57 -9.17
C ASN A 255 -4.78 -13.30 -8.95
N LEU A 256 -4.22 -12.11 -9.12
CA LEU A 256 -4.94 -10.85 -8.95
C LEU A 256 -5.49 -10.39 -10.30
N PRO A 257 -6.82 -10.34 -10.48
CA PRO A 257 -7.44 -9.87 -11.72
C PRO A 257 -7.40 -8.33 -11.84
N GLY A 258 -7.58 -7.83 -13.06
CA GLY A 258 -7.59 -6.40 -13.40
C GLY A 258 -6.30 -5.93 -14.06
N GLU A 259 -6.43 -5.15 -15.13
CA GLU A 259 -5.31 -4.69 -15.96
C GLU A 259 -4.24 -3.93 -15.15
N HIS A 260 -4.68 -3.13 -14.18
CA HIS A 260 -3.78 -2.40 -13.27
C HIS A 260 -2.83 -3.31 -12.47
N GLN A 261 -3.18 -4.59 -12.27
CA GLN A 261 -2.32 -5.54 -11.58
C GLN A 261 -1.12 -5.97 -12.43
N ILE A 262 -1.19 -5.86 -13.76
CA ILE A 262 -0.04 -6.09 -14.65
C ILE A 262 1.04 -5.05 -14.37
N ALA A 263 0.67 -3.78 -14.29
CA ALA A 263 1.61 -2.71 -13.92
C ALA A 263 2.16 -2.89 -12.50
N ASN A 264 1.29 -3.20 -11.53
CA ASN A 264 1.70 -3.46 -10.14
C ASN A 264 2.69 -4.63 -10.04
N THR A 265 2.44 -5.73 -10.76
CA THR A 265 3.34 -6.89 -10.78
C THR A 265 4.67 -6.54 -11.45
N SER A 266 4.62 -5.81 -12.55
CA SER A 266 5.83 -5.34 -13.24
C SER A 266 6.71 -4.49 -12.33
N LEU A 267 6.12 -3.59 -11.52
CA LEU A 267 6.84 -2.81 -10.51
C LEU A 267 7.48 -3.73 -9.46
N ALA A 268 6.73 -4.70 -8.93
CA ALA A 268 7.21 -5.61 -7.91
C ALA A 268 8.38 -6.47 -8.41
N VAL A 269 8.27 -7.04 -9.62
CA VAL A 269 9.33 -7.84 -10.24
C VAL A 269 10.58 -7.00 -10.51
N VAL A 270 10.43 -5.81 -11.09
CA VAL A 270 11.59 -4.93 -11.37
C VAL A 270 12.25 -4.46 -10.07
N ALA A 271 11.48 -4.12 -9.04
CA ALA A 271 12.02 -3.79 -7.72
C ALA A 271 12.80 -4.98 -7.13
N ALA A 272 12.25 -6.19 -7.14
CA ALA A 272 12.93 -7.39 -6.68
C ALA A 272 14.21 -7.71 -7.49
N LYS A 273 14.18 -7.52 -8.82
CA LYS A 273 15.39 -7.64 -9.68
C LYS A 273 16.46 -6.60 -9.36
N LEU A 274 16.10 -5.44 -8.85
CA LEU A 274 17.09 -4.47 -8.37
C LEU A 274 17.72 -4.91 -7.04
N VAL A 275 16.91 -5.51 -6.15
CA VAL A 275 17.40 -6.10 -4.88
C VAL A 275 18.28 -7.33 -5.15
N SER A 276 17.96 -8.17 -6.16
CA SER A 276 18.73 -9.36 -6.51
C SER A 276 20.20 -9.08 -6.89
N LYS A 277 20.53 -7.84 -7.25
CA LYS A 277 21.93 -7.42 -7.48
C LYS A 277 22.79 -7.44 -6.20
N GLN A 278 22.16 -7.48 -5.03
CA GLN A 278 22.80 -7.51 -3.72
C GLN A 278 22.53 -8.83 -2.97
N ASP A 279 21.62 -9.68 -3.50
CA ASP A 279 21.22 -10.94 -2.87
C ASP A 279 20.78 -11.94 -3.95
N ASP A 280 21.66 -12.87 -4.30
CA ASP A 280 21.49 -13.86 -5.37
C ASP A 280 20.44 -14.93 -5.06
N ARG A 281 19.94 -15.03 -3.81
CA ARG A 281 18.78 -15.86 -3.46
C ARG A 281 17.53 -15.44 -4.24
N ILE A 282 17.40 -14.16 -4.60
CA ILE A 282 16.28 -13.64 -5.39
C ILE A 282 16.53 -13.97 -6.89
N ASN A 283 16.23 -15.18 -7.27
CA ASN A 283 16.42 -15.70 -8.63
C ASN A 283 15.11 -15.67 -9.45
N GLU A 284 15.16 -16.03 -10.73
CA GLU A 284 13.98 -16.04 -11.61
C GLU A 284 12.85 -16.93 -11.07
N LEU A 285 13.16 -18.08 -10.49
CA LEU A 285 12.16 -18.98 -9.91
C LEU A 285 11.40 -18.30 -8.76
N ALA A 286 12.12 -17.61 -7.88
CA ALA A 286 11.52 -16.85 -6.78
C ALA A 286 10.59 -15.72 -7.28
N LEU A 287 10.97 -15.03 -8.37
CA LEU A 287 10.12 -14.02 -9.01
C LEU A 287 8.78 -14.63 -9.46
N HIS A 288 8.83 -15.73 -10.20
CA HIS A 288 7.62 -16.39 -10.71
C HIS A 288 6.74 -16.95 -9.59
N ILE A 289 7.32 -17.69 -8.65
CA ILE A 289 6.58 -18.29 -7.53
C ILE A 289 5.96 -17.21 -6.64
N GLY A 290 6.73 -16.18 -6.34
CA GLY A 290 6.28 -15.11 -5.44
C GLY A 290 5.07 -14.36 -5.96
N VAL A 291 5.08 -13.94 -7.24
CA VAL A 291 3.93 -13.23 -7.81
C VAL A 291 2.73 -14.14 -8.02
N ALA A 292 2.95 -15.41 -8.45
CA ALA A 292 1.87 -16.37 -8.67
C ALA A 292 1.14 -16.75 -7.37
N ASN A 293 1.84 -16.78 -6.24
CA ASN A 293 1.26 -17.11 -4.94
C ASN A 293 0.73 -15.89 -4.18
N THR A 294 0.79 -14.69 -4.78
CA THR A 294 0.31 -13.50 -4.09
C THR A 294 -1.21 -13.48 -4.01
N ILE A 295 -1.71 -13.36 -2.78
CA ILE A 295 -3.11 -13.11 -2.46
C ILE A 295 -3.17 -11.74 -1.77
N TRP A 296 -4.11 -10.90 -2.18
CA TRP A 296 -4.33 -9.60 -1.54
C TRP A 296 -5.83 -9.35 -1.42
N PRO A 297 -6.43 -9.59 -0.22
CA PRO A 297 -7.87 -9.49 -0.02
C PRO A 297 -8.44 -8.11 -0.35
N GLY A 298 -9.70 -8.07 -0.79
CA GLY A 298 -10.41 -6.84 -1.12
C GLY A 298 -9.91 -6.13 -2.39
N ARG A 299 -9.28 -6.87 -3.32
CA ARG A 299 -8.90 -6.35 -4.63
C ARG A 299 -9.49 -7.22 -5.73
N LEU A 300 -10.69 -6.84 -6.19
CA LEU A 300 -11.51 -7.61 -7.13
C LEU A 300 -11.60 -9.09 -6.71
N GLU A 301 -11.73 -9.32 -5.41
CA GLU A 301 -11.71 -10.64 -4.79
C GLU A 301 -13.05 -11.32 -4.93
N ARG A 302 -13.09 -12.46 -5.60
CA ARG A 302 -14.31 -13.27 -5.70
C ARG A 302 -14.43 -14.21 -4.48
N ILE A 303 -15.33 -13.88 -3.56
CA ILE A 303 -15.56 -14.62 -2.31
C ILE A 303 -16.64 -15.72 -2.43
N SER A 304 -17.45 -15.70 -3.47
CA SER A 304 -18.49 -16.71 -3.73
C SER A 304 -18.71 -16.86 -5.22
N GLN A 305 -19.21 -18.03 -5.62
CA GLN A 305 -19.73 -18.36 -6.94
C GLN A 305 -21.19 -18.81 -6.80
N ASN A 306 -22.03 -18.47 -7.81
CA ASN A 306 -23.45 -18.84 -7.86
C ASN A 306 -24.30 -18.31 -6.67
N PRO A 307 -24.46 -16.99 -6.48
CA PRO A 307 -23.99 -15.93 -7.36
C PRO A 307 -22.53 -15.57 -7.14
N ASP A 308 -21.88 -14.97 -8.15
CA ASP A 308 -20.58 -14.36 -7.96
C ASP A 308 -20.72 -13.17 -7.00
N VAL A 309 -19.93 -13.20 -5.92
CA VAL A 309 -19.82 -12.09 -4.96
C VAL A 309 -18.39 -11.59 -4.97
N ILE A 310 -18.22 -10.29 -5.25
CA ILE A 310 -16.90 -9.66 -5.42
C ILE A 310 -16.71 -8.57 -4.36
N LEU A 311 -15.58 -8.58 -3.70
CA LEU A 311 -15.13 -7.52 -2.80
C LEU A 311 -14.06 -6.66 -3.46
N ASP A 312 -14.23 -5.34 -3.36
CA ASP A 312 -13.21 -4.38 -3.80
C ASP A 312 -13.18 -3.14 -2.92
N GLY A 313 -11.98 -2.63 -2.65
CA GLY A 313 -11.74 -1.46 -1.82
C GLY A 313 -11.57 -0.15 -2.60
N ALA A 314 -12.06 -0.04 -3.83
CA ALA A 314 -12.01 1.20 -4.61
C ALA A 314 -12.76 2.33 -3.88
N HIS A 315 -12.07 3.46 -3.65
CA HIS A 315 -12.58 4.58 -2.85
C HIS A 315 -12.15 5.96 -3.37
N ASN A 316 -11.56 6.01 -4.55
CA ASN A 316 -11.19 7.24 -5.26
C ASN A 316 -11.53 7.09 -6.76
N PRO A 317 -11.56 8.18 -7.53
CA PRO A 317 -11.99 8.13 -8.93
C PRO A 317 -11.18 7.16 -9.80
N ALA A 318 -9.87 7.09 -9.63
CA ALA A 318 -9.01 6.17 -10.39
C ALA A 318 -9.25 4.70 -10.02
N GLY A 319 -9.50 4.41 -8.73
CA GLY A 319 -9.91 3.08 -8.28
C GLY A 319 -11.26 2.66 -8.83
N ALA A 320 -12.23 3.58 -8.85
CA ALA A 320 -13.55 3.35 -9.43
C ALA A 320 -13.49 3.04 -10.94
N ASP A 321 -12.65 3.76 -11.69
CA ASP A 321 -12.40 3.48 -13.11
C ASP A 321 -11.80 2.08 -13.30
N ALA A 322 -10.77 1.73 -12.52
CA ALA A 322 -10.13 0.43 -12.62
C ALA A 322 -11.11 -0.73 -12.30
N LEU A 323 -11.91 -0.58 -11.23
CA LEU A 323 -12.95 -1.55 -10.88
C LEU A 323 -14.00 -1.66 -11.97
N ARG A 324 -14.50 -0.54 -12.49
CA ARG A 324 -15.51 -0.53 -13.55
C ARG A 324 -15.01 -1.21 -14.81
N ASN A 325 -13.80 -0.90 -15.26
CA ASN A 325 -13.18 -1.51 -16.43
C ASN A 325 -13.03 -3.04 -16.25
N ALA A 326 -12.60 -3.48 -15.07
CA ALA A 326 -12.51 -4.91 -14.77
C ALA A 326 -13.88 -5.59 -14.77
N LEU A 327 -14.91 -4.97 -14.17
CA LEU A 327 -16.27 -5.49 -14.19
C LEU A 327 -16.83 -5.58 -15.62
N ASP A 328 -16.56 -4.58 -16.46
CA ASP A 328 -17.01 -4.60 -17.86
C ASP A 328 -16.26 -5.63 -18.69
N LYS A 329 -15.00 -5.89 -18.39
CA LYS A 329 -14.19 -6.92 -19.05
C LYS A 329 -14.62 -8.33 -18.68
N TYR A 330 -14.78 -8.61 -17.39
CA TYR A 330 -15.04 -9.98 -16.90
C TYR A 330 -16.52 -10.36 -16.86
N TYR A 331 -17.41 -9.35 -16.77
CA TYR A 331 -18.87 -9.52 -16.69
C TYR A 331 -19.57 -8.60 -17.69
N PRO A 332 -19.30 -8.76 -18.99
CA PRO A 332 -19.89 -7.88 -20.01
C PRO A 332 -21.41 -7.99 -20.03
N GLN A 333 -22.08 -6.84 -20.11
CA GLN A 333 -23.56 -6.72 -20.26
C GLN A 333 -24.39 -7.33 -19.11
N GLN A 334 -23.79 -7.74 -18.01
CA GLN A 334 -24.52 -8.24 -16.85
C GLN A 334 -25.07 -7.09 -16.00
N LYS A 335 -26.33 -7.24 -15.55
CA LYS A 335 -26.89 -6.39 -14.50
C LYS A 335 -26.20 -6.73 -13.18
N ARG A 336 -25.76 -5.70 -12.46
CA ARG A 336 -25.01 -5.85 -11.21
C ARG A 336 -25.83 -5.32 -10.04
N THR A 337 -25.64 -5.94 -8.89
CA THR A 337 -26.12 -5.44 -7.61
C THR A 337 -24.92 -5.04 -6.77
N PHE A 338 -24.89 -3.78 -6.35
CA PHE A 338 -23.82 -3.25 -5.49
C PHE A 338 -24.35 -3.07 -4.07
N VAL A 339 -23.53 -3.43 -3.09
CA VAL A 339 -23.63 -2.93 -1.70
C VAL A 339 -22.51 -1.92 -1.55
N PHE A 340 -22.84 -0.65 -1.41
CA PHE A 340 -21.90 0.46 -1.52
C PHE A 340 -21.90 1.31 -0.25
N GLY A 341 -20.72 1.47 0.33
CA GLY A 341 -20.43 2.39 1.43
C GLY A 341 -19.14 3.14 1.16
N MET A 342 -19.05 4.39 1.61
CA MET A 342 -17.89 5.23 1.36
C MET A 342 -17.65 6.22 2.50
N MET A 343 -16.39 6.63 2.71
CA MET A 343 -16.05 7.68 3.65
C MET A 343 -16.45 9.06 3.09
N GLY A 344 -16.98 9.94 3.94
CA GLY A 344 -17.50 11.26 3.56
C GLY A 344 -16.42 12.27 3.15
N ASP A 345 -15.15 11.99 3.49
CA ASP A 345 -13.99 12.82 3.11
C ASP A 345 -13.44 12.50 1.70
N LYS A 346 -14.10 11.60 0.95
CA LYS A 346 -13.70 11.20 -0.40
C LYS A 346 -14.57 11.89 -1.47
N ASP A 347 -14.07 11.89 -2.71
CA ASP A 347 -14.82 12.42 -3.87
C ASP A 347 -15.93 11.45 -4.32
N MET A 348 -17.00 11.43 -3.52
CA MET A 348 -18.13 10.53 -3.73
C MET A 348 -18.79 10.71 -5.10
N LYS A 349 -18.94 11.96 -5.57
CA LYS A 349 -19.62 12.25 -6.85
C LYS A 349 -18.87 11.64 -8.03
N SER A 350 -17.55 11.85 -8.06
CA SER A 350 -16.72 11.30 -9.14
C SER A 350 -16.68 9.78 -9.10
N VAL A 351 -16.59 9.17 -7.91
CA VAL A 351 -16.61 7.70 -7.76
C VAL A 351 -17.94 7.12 -8.24
N ILE A 352 -19.07 7.68 -7.82
CA ILE A 352 -20.42 7.25 -8.19
C ILE A 352 -20.60 7.34 -9.71
N GLY A 353 -20.26 8.48 -10.32
CA GLY A 353 -20.40 8.71 -11.76
C GLY A 353 -19.55 7.78 -12.63
N LYS A 354 -18.41 7.31 -12.12
CA LYS A 354 -17.54 6.35 -12.81
C LYS A 354 -18.00 4.90 -12.64
N LEU A 355 -18.40 4.53 -11.43
CA LEU A 355 -18.66 3.14 -11.06
C LEU A 355 -20.03 2.65 -11.54
N PHE A 356 -21.10 3.42 -11.36
CA PHE A 356 -22.46 2.92 -11.61
C PHE A 356 -22.98 3.23 -13.00
N ARG A 357 -23.90 2.38 -13.47
CA ARG A 357 -24.63 2.51 -14.74
C ARG A 357 -26.13 2.43 -14.47
N PRO A 358 -26.99 2.99 -15.34
CA PRO A 358 -28.45 3.01 -15.13
C PRO A 358 -29.09 1.63 -14.95
N MET A 359 -28.44 0.57 -15.43
CA MET A 359 -28.94 -0.81 -15.29
C MET A 359 -28.59 -1.47 -13.96
N ASP A 360 -27.64 -0.90 -13.20
CA ASP A 360 -27.17 -1.45 -11.94
C ASP A 360 -28.20 -1.19 -10.82
N THR A 361 -28.23 -2.08 -9.83
CA THR A 361 -28.99 -1.89 -8.59
C THR A 361 -27.99 -1.58 -7.48
N VAL A 362 -28.20 -0.49 -6.73
CA VAL A 362 -27.28 -0.09 -5.68
C VAL A 362 -28.00 -0.02 -4.34
N TYR A 363 -27.48 -0.76 -3.36
CA TYR A 363 -27.85 -0.66 -1.95
C TYR A 363 -26.76 0.13 -1.22
N THR A 364 -27.14 1.26 -0.66
CA THR A 364 -26.22 2.10 0.09
C THR A 364 -26.18 1.71 1.56
N VAL A 365 -24.97 1.68 2.13
CA VAL A 365 -24.75 1.36 3.54
C VAL A 365 -23.77 2.37 4.16
N LYS A 366 -23.84 2.52 5.47
CA LYS A 366 -22.81 3.25 6.21
C LYS A 366 -21.59 2.34 6.39
N ALA A 367 -20.44 2.78 5.87
CA ALA A 367 -19.23 1.95 5.82
C ALA A 367 -18.54 1.76 7.18
N ASP A 368 -18.77 2.67 8.14
CA ASP A 368 -18.09 2.68 9.44
C ASP A 368 -18.94 3.43 10.47
N GLU A 369 -18.94 2.97 11.71
CA GLU A 369 -19.64 3.63 12.84
C GLU A 369 -18.85 4.82 13.42
N GLY A 370 -17.59 5.01 13.03
CA GLY A 370 -16.65 6.00 13.58
C GLY A 370 -16.92 7.46 13.19
N GLY A 371 -18.04 7.77 12.54
CA GLY A 371 -18.47 9.15 12.20
C GLY A 371 -17.80 9.78 10.98
N ARG A 372 -16.86 9.10 10.30
CA ARG A 372 -16.25 9.54 9.03
C ARG A 372 -16.99 9.05 7.80
N ALA A 373 -17.76 7.97 7.92
CA ALA A 373 -18.53 7.40 6.82
C ALA A 373 -19.70 8.32 6.43
N ALA A 374 -19.94 8.47 5.13
CA ALA A 374 -21.17 9.05 4.62
C ALA A 374 -22.39 8.19 5.04
N SER A 375 -23.53 8.83 5.27
CA SER A 375 -24.74 8.09 5.59
C SER A 375 -25.29 7.35 4.36
N ALA A 376 -26.06 6.31 4.59
CA ALA A 376 -26.71 5.56 3.51
C ALA A 376 -27.65 6.48 2.70
N GLU A 377 -28.36 7.39 3.37
CA GLU A 377 -29.29 8.36 2.74
C GLU A 377 -28.55 9.37 1.87
N GLU A 378 -27.40 9.87 2.34
CA GLU A 378 -26.55 10.79 1.57
C GLU A 378 -26.05 10.14 0.28
N LEU A 379 -25.53 8.92 0.37
CA LEU A 379 -25.08 8.14 -0.79
C LEU A 379 -26.24 7.83 -1.76
N ALA A 380 -27.41 7.44 -1.25
CA ALA A 380 -28.59 7.20 -2.07
C ALA A 380 -29.04 8.46 -2.82
N SER A 381 -29.02 9.62 -2.17
CA SER A 381 -29.36 10.92 -2.80
C SER A 381 -28.39 11.28 -3.93
N LEU A 382 -27.09 10.99 -3.76
CA LEU A 382 -26.08 11.26 -4.80
C LEU A 382 -26.19 10.32 -6.01
N ILE A 383 -26.67 9.09 -5.81
CA ILE A 383 -26.84 8.08 -6.87
C ILE A 383 -28.15 8.32 -7.63
N GLY A 384 -29.22 8.76 -6.95
CA GLY A 384 -30.54 9.00 -7.53
C GLY A 384 -30.67 10.30 -8.34
N ASN A 385 -29.66 11.15 -8.32
CA ASN A 385 -29.55 12.37 -9.11
C ASN A 385 -28.59 12.15 -10.31
#